data_f155595dafb812af5bca0200df2f167a
#
_entry.id   f155595dafb812af5bca0200df2f167a
#
_cell.length_a   1.000
_cell.length_b   1.000
_cell.length_c   1.000
_cell.angle_alpha   90.00
_cell.angle_beta   90.00
_cell.angle_gamma   90.00
#
_symmetry.space_group_name_H-M   'P 1'
#
loop_
_entity.id
_entity.type
_entity.pdbx_description
1 polymer ?
#
loop_
_entity_poly.entity_id
_entity_poly.type
_entity_poly.pdbx_seq_one_letter_code
_entity_poly.pdbx_strand_id
1 'polypeptide(L)'
;MKKTKQRVVSKSSKIKNLSSPKGMRDIINEEYYGFQGFFEKAQEVAVYYGFKPIETPMLEHAEVFTSTIGAGTDIVDKEMYSLKTKGGDHLALRPEHTAPL
;
A
#
# COMPACT_ATOMS: atom_id res chain seq x y z
N MET A 1 5.78 -10.68 22.02
CA MET A 1 5.72 -9.71 21.82
C MET A 1 4.61 -9.02 22.21
N LYS A 2 4.49 -8.20 22.22
CA LYS A 2 3.67 -7.53 22.76
C LYS A 2 2.55 -7.21 22.05
N LYS A 3 1.84 -6.82 22.37
CA LYS A 3 0.76 -6.57 21.96
C LYS A 3 0.81 -5.65 21.03
N THR A 4 0.34 -5.65 20.17
CA THR A 4 0.40 -4.81 19.28
C THR A 4 -0.31 -3.72 19.55
N LYS A 5 -0.27 -2.81 18.86
CA LYS A 5 -0.84 -1.77 19.12
C LYS A 5 -2.22 -1.89 19.19
N GLN A 6 -2.78 -1.37 20.08
CA GLN A 6 -4.05 -1.40 20.14
C GLN A 6 -4.52 -0.14 19.67
N ARG A 7 -5.46 -0.02 18.80
CA ARG A 7 -6.04 1.22 18.37
C ARG A 7 -6.74 1.84 19.53
N VAL A 8 -6.46 3.08 19.73
CA VAL A 8 -7.00 3.79 20.84
C VAL A 8 -8.48 4.00 20.70
N VAL A 9 -9.20 3.75 21.75
CA VAL A 9 -10.62 3.97 21.76
C VAL A 9 -10.88 5.03 22.79
N SER A 10 -11.51 6.10 22.36
CA SER A 10 -11.77 7.18 23.26
C SER A 10 -12.89 6.85 24.21
N LYS A 11 -12.80 7.39 25.41
CA LYS A 11 -13.86 7.20 26.32
C LYS A 11 -14.99 8.11 26.01
N SER A 12 -14.79 9.08 25.14
CA SER A 12 -15.82 9.98 24.78
C SER A 12 -16.76 9.29 23.85
N SER A 13 -18.03 9.44 24.05
CA SER A 13 -19.00 8.82 23.17
C SER A 13 -19.03 9.50 21.82
N LYS A 14 -18.41 10.66 21.71
CA LYS A 14 -18.42 11.34 20.43
C LYS A 14 -17.41 10.85 19.45
N ILE A 15 -16.42 10.13 19.94
CA ILE A 15 -15.36 9.66 19.07
C ILE A 15 -15.58 8.20 18.79
N LYS A 16 -15.62 7.85 17.53
CA LYS A 16 -15.83 6.47 17.18
C LYS A 16 -14.57 5.69 17.39
N ASN A 17 -14.72 4.40 17.39
CA ASN A 17 -13.58 3.53 17.45
C ASN A 17 -12.62 3.87 16.35
N LEU A 18 -11.35 3.89 16.68
CA LEU A 18 -10.32 4.14 15.70
C LEU A 18 -9.82 2.79 15.23
N SER A 19 -10.37 2.31 14.16
CA SER A 19 -9.96 1.04 13.62
C SER A 19 -9.29 1.28 12.28
N SER A 20 -8.75 0.22 11.70
CA SER A 20 -8.13 0.33 10.41
C SER A 20 -9.16 0.71 9.35
N PRO A 21 -8.75 1.41 8.32
CA PRO A 21 -9.67 1.70 7.24
C PRO A 21 -10.21 0.43 6.63
N LYS A 22 -11.36 0.54 6.00
CA LYS A 22 -11.99 -0.60 5.38
C LYS A 22 -11.04 -1.26 4.40
N GLY A 23 -10.93 -2.56 4.49
CA GLY A 23 -10.06 -3.31 3.61
C GLY A 23 -8.61 -3.36 4.05
N MET A 24 -8.30 -2.76 5.18
CA MET A 24 -6.96 -2.78 5.70
C MET A 24 -6.98 -3.35 7.10
N ARG A 25 -5.89 -3.93 7.51
CA ARG A 25 -5.82 -4.50 8.83
C ARG A 25 -4.38 -4.62 9.27
N ASP A 26 -4.18 -4.77 10.55
CA ASP A 26 -2.86 -5.05 11.08
C ASP A 26 -2.55 -6.52 10.88
N ILE A 27 -1.29 -6.81 10.64
CA ILE A 27 -0.83 -8.19 10.50
C ILE A 27 0.20 -8.39 11.59
N ILE A 28 -0.06 -9.33 12.49
CA ILE A 28 0.77 -9.48 13.66
C ILE A 28 1.11 -10.93 13.94
N ASN A 29 2.11 -11.11 14.75
CA ASN A 29 2.49 -12.42 15.30
C ASN A 29 2.73 -13.47 14.22
N GLU A 30 2.14 -14.63 14.38
CA GLU A 30 2.40 -15.73 13.45
C GLU A 30 2.08 -15.38 12.01
N GLU A 31 1.01 -14.64 11.81
CA GLU A 31 0.66 -14.25 10.44
C GLU A 31 1.75 -13.39 9.85
N TYR A 32 2.27 -12.46 10.63
CA TYR A 32 3.35 -11.60 10.15
C TYR A 32 4.58 -12.43 9.79
N TYR A 33 4.95 -13.37 10.66
CA TYR A 33 6.11 -14.19 10.39
C TYR A 33 5.90 -15.10 9.19
N GLY A 34 4.66 -15.56 9.00
CA GLY A 34 4.34 -16.37 7.85
C GLY A 34 4.53 -15.60 6.55
N PHE A 35 4.06 -14.36 6.51
CA PHE A 35 4.27 -13.53 5.32
C PHE A 35 5.75 -13.25 5.11
N GLN A 36 6.47 -12.95 6.20
CA GLN A 36 7.87 -12.66 6.07
C GLN A 36 8.64 -13.86 5.52
N GLY A 37 8.35 -15.05 6.04
CA GLY A 37 9.00 -16.25 5.54
C GLY A 37 8.69 -16.53 4.09
N PHE A 38 7.45 -16.27 3.70
CA PHE A 38 7.06 -16.45 2.31
C PHE A 38 7.86 -15.51 1.39
N PHE A 39 7.95 -14.25 1.79
CA PHE A 39 8.67 -13.29 0.96
C PHE A 39 10.15 -13.59 0.90
N GLU A 40 10.73 -14.04 2.01
CA GLU A 40 12.15 -14.40 1.99
C GLU A 40 12.40 -15.55 1.04
N LYS A 41 11.53 -16.55 1.06
CA LYS A 41 11.70 -17.67 0.17
C LYS A 41 11.49 -17.27 -1.28
N ALA A 42 10.49 -16.46 -1.55
CA ALA A 42 10.23 -16.00 -2.90
C ALA A 42 11.41 -15.19 -3.43
N GLN A 43 11.98 -14.34 -2.56
CA GLN A 43 13.12 -13.55 -2.95
C GLN A 43 14.33 -14.42 -3.26
N GLU A 44 14.53 -15.44 -2.44
CA GLU A 44 15.64 -16.35 -2.65
C GLU A 44 15.55 -17.02 -4.02
N VAL A 45 14.35 -17.47 -4.36
CA VAL A 45 14.14 -18.09 -5.66
C VAL A 45 14.36 -17.09 -6.79
N ALA A 46 13.84 -15.89 -6.63
CA ALA A 46 13.97 -14.86 -7.67
C ALA A 46 15.45 -14.53 -7.91
N VAL A 47 16.20 -14.38 -6.83
CA VAL A 47 17.62 -14.05 -6.95
C VAL A 47 18.37 -15.20 -7.63
N TYR A 48 17.99 -16.41 -7.32
CA TYR A 48 18.62 -17.58 -7.93
C TYR A 48 18.48 -17.52 -9.45
N TYR A 49 17.36 -17.02 -9.94
CA TYR A 49 17.13 -16.94 -11.37
C TYR A 49 17.56 -15.59 -11.98
N GLY A 50 18.30 -14.80 -11.23
CA GLY A 50 18.89 -13.60 -11.78
C GLY A 50 18.06 -12.34 -11.68
N PHE A 51 16.94 -12.38 -10.99
CA PHE A 51 16.13 -11.19 -10.79
C PHE A 51 16.77 -10.32 -9.71
N LYS A 52 16.64 -9.04 -9.87
CA LYS A 52 17.19 -8.11 -8.90
C LYS A 52 16.05 -7.35 -8.24
N PRO A 53 16.19 -7.08 -6.96
CA PRO A 53 15.11 -6.38 -6.25
C PRO A 53 15.03 -4.93 -6.67
N ILE A 54 13.81 -4.42 -6.65
CA ILE A 54 13.57 -3.02 -6.90
C ILE A 54 12.40 -2.60 -6.05
N GLU A 55 12.46 -1.38 -5.59
CA GLU A 55 11.40 -0.84 -4.79
C GLU A 55 11.07 0.55 -5.32
N THR A 56 9.81 0.80 -5.64
CA THR A 56 9.41 2.10 -6.12
C THR A 56 8.58 2.78 -5.04
N PRO A 57 8.44 4.11 -5.11
CA PRO A 57 7.68 4.81 -4.09
C PRO A 57 6.22 4.38 -4.08
N MET A 58 5.62 4.44 -2.90
CA MET A 58 4.20 4.16 -2.78
C MET A 58 3.35 5.24 -3.40
N LEU A 59 3.83 6.48 -3.32
CA LEU A 59 3.13 7.62 -3.91
C LEU A 59 3.88 8.03 -5.15
N GLU A 60 3.18 8.15 -6.25
CA GLU A 60 3.75 8.58 -7.52
C GLU A 60 2.92 9.72 -8.04
N HIS A 61 3.47 10.48 -8.97
CA HIS A 61 2.66 11.47 -9.64
C HIS A 61 1.53 10.75 -10.35
N ALA A 62 0.34 11.30 -10.23
CA ALA A 62 -0.83 10.63 -10.82
C ALA A 62 -0.66 10.39 -12.30
N GLU A 63 0.13 11.24 -12.97
CA GLU A 63 0.34 11.09 -14.40
C GLU A 63 1.01 9.79 -14.79
N VAL A 64 1.79 9.23 -13.88
CA VAL A 64 2.46 7.96 -14.17
C VAL A 64 1.42 6.92 -14.55
N PHE A 65 0.29 6.92 -13.85
CA PHE A 65 -0.74 5.93 -14.11
C PHE A 65 -1.70 6.34 -15.20
N THR A 66 -2.07 7.61 -15.24
CA THR A 66 -3.04 8.04 -16.25
C THR A 66 -2.45 7.96 -17.65
N SER A 67 -1.17 8.23 -17.81
CA SER A 67 -0.58 8.18 -19.13
C SER A 67 -0.32 6.75 -19.58
N THR A 68 -0.20 5.81 -18.65
CA THR A 68 0.06 4.43 -19.01
C THR A 68 -1.23 3.61 -19.13
N ILE A 69 -2.11 3.75 -18.14
CA ILE A 69 -3.33 2.99 -18.11
C ILE A 69 -4.41 3.62 -18.99
N GLY A 70 -4.40 4.94 -19.03
CA GLY A 70 -5.39 5.68 -19.81
C GLY A 70 -6.45 6.25 -18.90
N ALA A 71 -6.77 7.52 -19.11
CA ALA A 71 -7.82 8.17 -18.36
C ALA A 71 -9.14 7.52 -18.74
N GLY A 72 -10.04 7.45 -17.79
CA GLY A 72 -11.36 6.89 -18.07
C GLY A 72 -11.49 5.41 -17.85
N THR A 73 -10.40 4.73 -17.49
CA THR A 73 -10.53 3.32 -17.15
C THR A 73 -11.02 3.21 -15.71
N ASP A 74 -11.55 2.06 -15.35
CA ASP A 74 -12.03 1.84 -14.00
C ASP A 74 -10.92 2.02 -12.97
N ILE A 75 -9.72 1.58 -13.30
CA ILE A 75 -8.61 1.69 -12.36
C ILE A 75 -8.33 3.14 -12.04
N VAL A 76 -8.25 3.99 -13.06
CA VAL A 76 -7.95 5.40 -12.86
C VAL A 76 -9.11 6.11 -12.18
N ASP A 77 -10.33 5.82 -12.64
CA ASP A 77 -11.48 6.58 -12.17
C ASP A 77 -12.02 6.13 -10.83
N LYS A 78 -11.94 4.86 -10.54
CA LYS A 78 -12.64 4.32 -9.37
C LYS A 78 -11.76 3.67 -8.34
N GLU A 79 -10.61 3.17 -8.72
CA GLU A 79 -9.80 2.38 -7.81
C GLU A 79 -8.52 3.05 -7.40
N MET A 80 -8.23 4.20 -7.93
CA MET A 80 -6.99 4.87 -7.60
C MET A 80 -7.22 5.90 -6.51
N TYR A 81 -6.47 5.79 -5.43
CA TYR A 81 -6.53 6.79 -4.38
C TYR A 81 -5.58 7.92 -4.74
N SER A 82 -6.10 9.13 -4.84
CA SER A 82 -5.25 10.24 -5.19
C SER A 82 -5.39 11.36 -4.17
N LEU A 83 -4.38 12.21 -4.12
CA LEU A 83 -4.40 13.32 -3.19
C LEU A 83 -3.63 14.48 -3.81
N LYS A 84 -3.80 15.64 -3.22
CA LYS A 84 -3.09 16.80 -3.66
C LYS A 84 -2.25 17.32 -2.51
N THR A 85 -0.98 17.55 -2.74
CA THR A 85 -0.13 18.05 -1.69
C THR A 85 -0.36 19.54 -1.50
N LYS A 86 0.17 20.09 -0.43
CA LYS A 86 0.05 21.50 -0.20
C LYS A 86 0.75 22.31 -1.28
N GLY A 87 1.79 21.73 -1.87
CA GLY A 87 2.48 22.41 -2.95
C GLY A 87 1.80 22.31 -4.29
N GLY A 88 0.68 21.60 -4.35
CA GLY A 88 -0.08 21.52 -5.60
C GLY A 88 0.18 20.28 -6.43
N ASP A 89 1.05 19.38 -5.95
CA ASP A 89 1.31 18.17 -6.70
C ASP A 89 0.14 17.20 -6.59
N HIS A 90 -0.19 16.56 -7.69
CA HIS A 90 -1.27 15.59 -7.72
C HIS A 90 -0.64 14.22 -7.67
N LEU A 91 -0.77 13.55 -6.55
CA LEU A 91 -0.15 12.24 -6.32
C LEU A 91 -1.20 11.17 -6.17
N ALA A 92 -0.77 9.94 -6.34
CA ALA A 92 -1.67 8.80 -6.18
C ALA A 92 -0.93 7.67 -5.51
N LEU A 93 -1.67 6.89 -4.71
CA LEU A 93 -1.13 5.63 -4.23
C LEU A 93 -1.10 4.68 -5.42
N ARG A 94 0.02 4.01 -5.60
CA ARG A 94 0.16 3.17 -6.77
C ARG A 94 -0.91 2.08 -6.80
N PRO A 95 -1.71 2.01 -7.85
CA PRO A 95 -2.71 0.95 -7.97
C PRO A 95 -2.10 -0.31 -8.55
N GLU A 96 -0.94 -0.21 -9.16
CA GLU A 96 -0.24 -1.36 -9.70
C GLU A 96 1.23 -0.99 -9.79
N HIS A 97 2.07 -1.92 -10.16
CA HIS A 97 3.50 -1.72 -10.04
C HIS A 97 4.23 -1.71 -11.37
N THR A 98 3.54 -1.90 -12.45
CA THR A 98 4.18 -1.95 -13.75
C THR A 98 4.53 -0.56 -14.28
N ALA A 99 3.59 0.36 -14.18
CA ALA A 99 3.81 1.70 -14.69
C ALA A 99 4.96 2.43 -13.99
N PRO A 100 5.13 2.33 -12.67
CA PRO A 100 6.26 3.00 -12.02
C PRO A 100 7.62 2.47 -12.40
N LEU A 101 7.69 1.25 -12.92
CA LEU A 101 8.96 0.68 -13.32
C LEU A 101 9.48 1.33 -14.57
#